data_bf004949e99f5879080f8ccc26cdfd85
#
_entry.id   bf004949e99f5879080f8ccc26cdfd85
#
_cell.length_a   1.000
_cell.length_b   1.000
_cell.length_c   1.000
_cell.angle_alpha   90.00
_cell.angle_beta   90.00
_cell.angle_gamma   90.00
#
_symmetry.space_group_name_H-M   'P 1'
#
loop_
_entity.id
_entity.type
_entity.pdbx_description
1 polymer ?
#
loop_
_entity_poly.entity_id
_entity_poly.type
_entity_poly.pdbx_seq_one_letter_code
_entity_poly.pdbx_strand_id
1 'polypeptide(L)'
;MKTRILLVGGIDKTKALAISLIKKGYSVSALNNNINDCKILSDIPKLNVYYGDGTDPYSLESAYVSSMDIVIALTRKDEDNLVICQLCKKKYNVRKTVLLLSNINKMEFFQKMGVDSVVCAISTITNIIEQQAIVDKIANVIPIGEGRVQIAEVLIPAGAPSVDKKLWELSLHKEAIIGCILRKE
;
A
#
# COMPACT_ATOMS: atom_id res chain seq x y z
N MET A 1 20.60 -5.11 -9.90
CA MET A 1 19.91 -3.93 -10.50
C MET A 1 18.94 -3.35 -9.47
N LYS A 2 18.77 -2.03 -9.41
CA LYS A 2 17.75 -1.40 -8.54
C LYS A 2 16.38 -1.56 -9.19
N THR A 3 15.38 -1.97 -8.42
CA THR A 3 13.97 -2.00 -8.89
C THR A 3 13.51 -0.58 -9.24
N ARG A 4 12.93 -0.40 -10.41
CA ARG A 4 12.44 0.87 -10.94
C ARG A 4 10.93 0.96 -10.79
N ILE A 5 10.45 2.04 -10.19
CA ILE A 5 9.05 2.24 -9.83
C ILE A 5 8.55 3.55 -10.44
N LEU A 6 7.42 3.49 -11.16
CA LEU A 6 6.70 4.67 -11.64
C LEU A 6 5.45 4.89 -10.78
N LEU A 7 5.34 6.09 -10.21
CA LEU A 7 4.16 6.56 -9.49
C LEU A 7 3.35 7.45 -10.42
N VAL A 8 2.07 7.17 -10.61
CA VAL A 8 1.22 7.90 -11.56
C VAL A 8 0.07 8.60 -10.86
N GLY A 9 0.05 9.93 -10.96
CA GLY A 9 -0.97 10.81 -10.37
C GLY A 9 -0.84 10.98 -8.85
N GLY A 10 -1.78 11.76 -8.28
CA GLY A 10 -1.79 12.10 -6.86
C GLY A 10 -0.61 12.98 -6.44
N ILE A 11 -0.77 13.86 -5.45
CA ILE A 11 0.36 14.66 -4.96
C ILE A 11 0.85 14.13 -3.61
N ASP A 12 0.02 14.12 -2.58
CA ASP A 12 0.44 13.79 -1.21
C ASP A 12 0.90 12.32 -1.09
N LYS A 13 0.15 11.40 -1.71
CA LYS A 13 0.49 9.97 -1.70
C LYS A 13 1.76 9.70 -2.49
N THR A 14 1.90 10.32 -3.66
CA THR A 14 3.11 10.20 -4.50
C THR A 14 4.33 10.77 -3.79
N LYS A 15 4.21 11.94 -3.15
CA LYS A 15 5.29 12.54 -2.36
C LYS A 15 5.73 11.62 -1.22
N ALA A 16 4.79 11.13 -0.42
CA ALA A 16 5.09 10.24 0.71
C ALA A 16 5.73 8.92 0.27
N LEU A 17 5.18 8.28 -0.77
CA LEU A 17 5.71 7.03 -1.32
C LEU A 17 7.09 7.23 -1.95
N ALA A 18 7.29 8.30 -2.73
CA ALA A 18 8.57 8.60 -3.36
C ALA A 18 9.69 8.73 -2.32
N ILE A 19 9.47 9.53 -1.27
CA ILE A 19 10.45 9.70 -0.18
C ILE A 19 10.76 8.36 0.49
N SER A 20 9.72 7.58 0.82
CA SER A 20 9.88 6.28 1.48
C SER A 20 10.64 5.28 0.60
N LEU A 21 10.27 5.17 -0.68
CA LEU A 21 10.86 4.20 -1.60
C LEU A 21 12.30 4.57 -1.96
N ILE A 22 12.61 5.85 -2.14
CA ILE A 22 13.98 6.33 -2.39
C ILE A 22 14.88 6.03 -1.18
N LYS A 23 14.39 6.24 0.05
CA LYS A 23 15.12 5.86 1.28
C LYS A 23 15.42 4.36 1.35
N LYS A 24 14.53 3.53 0.84
CA LYS A 24 14.72 2.06 0.74
C LYS A 24 15.62 1.63 -0.43
N GLY A 25 16.15 2.58 -1.21
CA GLY A 25 17.10 2.31 -2.29
C GLY A 25 16.48 2.02 -3.65
N TYR A 26 15.17 2.18 -3.82
CA TYR A 26 14.50 2.03 -5.12
C TYR A 26 14.82 3.22 -6.05
N SER A 27 14.76 2.99 -7.37
CA SER A 27 14.76 4.06 -8.37
C SER A 27 13.33 4.47 -8.65
N VAL A 28 12.97 5.72 -8.35
CA VAL A 28 11.58 6.19 -8.40
C VAL A 28 11.43 7.28 -9.43
N SER A 29 10.37 7.17 -10.22
CA SER A 29 9.88 8.20 -11.14
C SER A 29 8.43 8.53 -10.83
N ALA A 30 7.99 9.75 -11.14
CA ALA A 30 6.61 10.19 -11.00
C ALA A 30 6.09 10.78 -12.33
N LEU A 31 4.85 10.46 -12.68
CA LEU A 31 4.12 11.04 -13.78
C LEU A 31 2.87 11.73 -13.23
N ASN A 32 2.68 13.02 -13.52
CA ASN A 32 1.53 13.78 -13.05
C ASN A 32 1.03 14.74 -14.13
N ASN A 33 -0.28 14.90 -14.25
CA ASN A 33 -0.91 15.79 -15.23
C ASN A 33 -1.14 17.22 -14.71
N ASN A 34 -0.69 17.53 -13.50
CA ASN A 34 -0.72 18.87 -12.94
C ASN A 34 0.71 19.44 -12.87
N ILE A 35 0.96 20.53 -13.56
CA ILE A 35 2.29 21.15 -13.63
C ILE A 35 2.78 21.68 -12.27
N ASN A 36 1.86 22.15 -11.41
CA ASN A 36 2.24 22.62 -10.07
C ASN A 36 2.62 21.44 -9.16
N ASP A 37 1.91 20.31 -9.26
CA ASP A 37 2.26 19.08 -8.55
C ASP A 37 3.63 18.56 -9.03
N CYS A 38 3.92 18.64 -10.35
CA CYS A 38 5.23 18.28 -10.88
C CYS A 38 6.35 19.14 -10.30
N LYS A 39 6.13 20.46 -10.16
CA LYS A 39 7.11 21.37 -9.54
C LYS A 39 7.39 20.96 -8.07
N ILE A 40 6.33 20.71 -7.30
CA ILE A 40 6.47 20.26 -5.89
C ILE A 40 7.22 18.94 -5.80
N LEU A 41 6.91 17.99 -6.70
CA LEU A 41 7.57 16.68 -6.72
C LEU A 41 9.03 16.77 -7.17
N SER A 42 9.40 17.71 -8.04
CA SER A 42 10.77 17.89 -8.50
C SER A 42 11.74 18.37 -7.43
N ASP A 43 11.23 18.92 -6.31
CA ASP A 43 12.05 19.27 -5.14
C ASP A 43 12.53 18.03 -4.35
N ILE A 44 12.00 16.84 -4.64
CA ILE A 44 12.41 15.61 -3.95
C ILE A 44 13.71 15.08 -4.57
N PRO A 45 14.80 15.00 -3.80
CA PRO A 45 16.08 14.52 -4.31
C PRO A 45 15.98 13.11 -4.89
N LYS A 46 16.55 12.88 -6.08
CA LYS A 46 16.59 11.58 -6.78
C LYS A 46 15.24 11.09 -7.32
N LEU A 47 14.21 11.93 -7.33
CA LEU A 47 12.95 11.65 -8.00
C LEU A 47 13.00 12.23 -9.43
N ASN A 48 12.75 11.39 -10.44
CA ASN A 48 12.53 11.86 -11.81
C ASN A 48 11.05 12.19 -11.98
N VAL A 49 10.73 13.39 -12.46
CA VAL A 49 9.34 13.84 -12.60
C VAL A 49 9.03 14.11 -14.07
N TYR A 50 7.91 13.56 -14.52
CA TYR A 50 7.38 13.73 -15.87
C TYR A 50 6.01 14.40 -15.80
N TYR A 51 5.76 15.33 -16.70
CA TYR A 51 4.46 15.96 -16.88
C TYR A 51 3.68 15.21 -17.97
N GLY A 52 2.45 14.79 -17.68
CA GLY A 52 1.58 14.12 -18.64
C GLY A 52 0.42 13.37 -17.98
N ASP A 53 -0.51 12.92 -18.80
CA ASP A 53 -1.66 12.11 -18.38
C ASP A 53 -1.30 10.63 -18.42
N GLY A 54 -1.41 9.94 -17.26
CA GLY A 54 -1.12 8.51 -17.18
C GLY A 54 -2.09 7.60 -17.96
N THR A 55 -3.24 8.12 -18.38
CA THR A 55 -4.17 7.39 -19.26
C THR A 55 -3.80 7.53 -20.74
N ASP A 56 -2.87 8.42 -21.06
CA ASP A 56 -2.34 8.60 -22.40
C ASP A 56 -1.08 7.77 -22.63
N PRO A 57 -1.07 6.88 -23.65
CA PRO A 57 0.10 6.07 -23.98
C PRO A 57 1.38 6.86 -24.23
N TYR A 58 1.30 8.01 -24.91
CA TYR A 58 2.48 8.82 -25.21
C TYR A 58 3.13 9.41 -23.95
N SER A 59 2.31 9.82 -22.99
CA SER A 59 2.77 10.30 -21.69
C SER A 59 3.48 9.20 -20.89
N LEU A 60 2.95 7.98 -20.94
CA LEU A 60 3.59 6.81 -20.33
C LEU A 60 4.92 6.45 -21.00
N GLU A 61 4.98 6.51 -22.33
CA GLU A 61 6.21 6.29 -23.10
C GLU A 61 7.28 7.33 -22.75
N SER A 62 6.88 8.61 -22.68
CA SER A 62 7.76 9.72 -22.27
C SER A 62 8.31 9.56 -20.85
N ALA A 63 7.56 8.86 -19.97
CA ALA A 63 8.00 8.49 -18.62
C ALA A 63 8.79 7.17 -18.59
N TYR A 64 9.17 6.63 -19.74
CA TYR A 64 9.94 5.39 -19.90
C TYR A 64 9.29 4.17 -19.23
N VAL A 65 7.97 4.04 -19.34
CA VAL A 65 7.17 3.00 -18.67
C VAL A 65 7.65 1.58 -18.97
N SER A 66 8.06 1.30 -20.23
CA SER A 66 8.59 -0.01 -20.62
C SER A 66 9.85 -0.43 -19.88
N SER A 67 10.55 0.52 -19.27
CA SER A 67 11.73 0.26 -18.44
C SER A 67 11.42 0.05 -16.96
N MET A 68 10.16 0.22 -16.55
CA MET A 68 9.75 0.14 -15.15
C MET A 68 9.41 -1.30 -14.74
N ASP A 69 9.80 -1.67 -13.53
CA ASP A 69 9.46 -2.98 -12.95
C ASP A 69 8.08 -2.96 -12.31
N ILE A 70 7.70 -1.80 -11.73
CA ILE A 70 6.45 -1.62 -10.98
C ILE A 70 5.83 -0.30 -11.38
N VAL A 71 4.52 -0.29 -11.60
CA VAL A 71 3.71 0.94 -11.76
C VAL A 71 2.65 0.99 -10.67
N ILE A 72 2.54 2.16 -10.02
CA ILE A 72 1.56 2.41 -8.96
C ILE A 72 0.66 3.57 -9.40
N ALA A 73 -0.61 3.28 -9.65
CA ALA A 73 -1.61 4.25 -10.06
C ALA A 73 -2.32 4.86 -8.82
N LEU A 74 -2.20 6.17 -8.65
CA LEU A 74 -2.58 6.94 -7.47
C LEU A 74 -3.49 8.13 -7.78
N THR A 75 -4.12 8.16 -8.96
CA THR A 75 -5.01 9.26 -9.34
C THR A 75 -6.25 9.29 -8.44
N ARG A 76 -7.05 10.34 -8.57
CA ARG A 76 -8.30 10.50 -7.81
C ARG A 76 -9.44 9.62 -8.33
N LYS A 77 -9.36 9.17 -9.59
CA LYS A 77 -10.41 8.41 -10.24
C LYS A 77 -10.01 6.95 -10.36
N ASP A 78 -10.85 6.08 -9.82
CA ASP A 78 -10.62 4.63 -9.87
C ASP A 78 -10.51 4.11 -11.29
N GLU A 79 -11.30 4.67 -12.21
CA GLU A 79 -11.33 4.30 -13.63
C GLU A 79 -10.02 4.65 -14.33
N ASP A 80 -9.46 5.85 -14.08
CA ASP A 80 -8.17 6.27 -14.63
C ASP A 80 -7.06 5.32 -14.13
N ASN A 81 -7.09 4.97 -12.82
CA ASN A 81 -6.14 4.02 -12.24
C ASN A 81 -6.21 2.64 -12.90
N LEU A 82 -7.41 2.18 -13.27
CA LEU A 82 -7.58 0.92 -14.00
C LEU A 82 -6.99 1.02 -15.41
N VAL A 83 -7.28 2.10 -16.15
CA VAL A 83 -6.74 2.32 -17.51
C VAL A 83 -5.21 2.34 -17.47
N ILE A 84 -4.62 3.07 -16.53
CA ILE A 84 -3.16 3.12 -16.34
C ILE A 84 -2.58 1.72 -16.14
N CYS A 85 -3.15 0.95 -15.20
CA CYS A 85 -2.67 -0.41 -14.93
C CYS A 85 -2.83 -1.34 -16.14
N GLN A 86 -3.94 -1.24 -16.86
CA GLN A 86 -4.20 -2.03 -18.07
C GLN A 86 -3.21 -1.72 -19.20
N LEU A 87 -2.95 -0.41 -19.46
CA LEU A 87 -1.95 0.00 -20.43
C LEU A 87 -0.57 -0.52 -20.05
N CYS A 88 -0.17 -0.32 -18.80
CA CYS A 88 1.13 -0.76 -18.30
C CYS A 88 1.29 -2.28 -18.41
N LYS A 89 0.26 -3.05 -18.08
CA LYS A 89 0.31 -4.52 -18.10
C LYS A 89 0.24 -5.07 -19.53
N LYS A 90 -0.72 -4.63 -20.33
CA LYS A 90 -1.01 -5.25 -21.64
C LYS A 90 -0.15 -4.70 -22.78
N LYS A 91 0.11 -3.39 -22.78
CA LYS A 91 0.89 -2.76 -23.87
C LYS A 91 2.38 -2.75 -23.55
N TYR A 92 2.76 -2.46 -22.29
CA TYR A 92 4.16 -2.23 -21.92
C TYR A 92 4.80 -3.39 -21.15
N ASN A 93 4.07 -4.47 -20.88
CA ASN A 93 4.54 -5.67 -20.19
C ASN A 93 5.21 -5.38 -18.83
N VAL A 94 4.72 -4.36 -18.11
CA VAL A 94 5.20 -4.05 -16.75
C VAL A 94 4.96 -5.25 -15.85
N ARG A 95 5.99 -5.66 -15.11
CA ARG A 95 5.96 -6.87 -14.29
C ARG A 95 4.88 -6.83 -13.21
N LYS A 96 4.72 -5.68 -12.53
CA LYS A 96 3.75 -5.52 -11.43
C LYS A 96 3.03 -4.18 -11.52
N THR A 97 1.70 -4.24 -11.42
CA THR A 97 0.85 -3.06 -11.32
C THR A 97 0.15 -3.02 -9.97
N VAL A 98 0.09 -1.85 -9.37
CA VAL A 98 -0.62 -1.60 -8.11
C VAL A 98 -1.59 -0.46 -8.33
N LEU A 99 -2.81 -0.62 -7.87
CA LEU A 99 -3.89 0.35 -8.03
C LEU A 99 -4.41 0.79 -6.67
N LEU A 100 -4.52 2.10 -6.48
CA LEU A 100 -5.25 2.66 -5.37
C LEU A 100 -6.73 2.77 -5.74
N LEU A 101 -7.59 2.19 -4.90
CA LEU A 101 -9.04 2.18 -5.06
C LEU A 101 -9.70 3.00 -3.96
N SER A 102 -10.71 3.78 -4.33
CA SER A 102 -11.52 4.55 -3.38
C SER A 102 -12.78 3.80 -2.93
N ASN A 103 -13.37 2.99 -3.81
CA ASN A 103 -14.61 2.27 -3.55
C ASN A 103 -14.37 0.75 -3.42
N ILE A 104 -14.50 0.22 -2.20
CA ILE A 104 -14.29 -1.20 -1.87
C ILE A 104 -15.16 -2.14 -2.73
N ASN A 105 -16.37 -1.75 -3.08
CA ASN A 105 -17.30 -2.59 -3.87
C ASN A 105 -16.79 -2.90 -5.28
N LYS A 106 -15.81 -2.14 -5.78
CA LYS A 106 -15.20 -2.35 -7.08
C LYS A 106 -13.97 -3.29 -7.02
N MET A 107 -13.53 -3.70 -5.84
CA MET A 107 -12.26 -4.43 -5.64
C MET A 107 -12.21 -5.72 -6.48
N GLU A 108 -13.21 -6.56 -6.35
CA GLU A 108 -13.28 -7.84 -7.08
C GLU A 108 -13.28 -7.66 -8.59
N PHE A 109 -14.01 -6.65 -9.09
CA PHE A 109 -14.03 -6.32 -10.52
C PHE A 109 -12.63 -5.92 -11.01
N PHE A 110 -11.92 -5.05 -10.27
CA PHE A 110 -10.59 -4.58 -10.66
C PHE A 110 -9.53 -5.70 -10.62
N GLN A 111 -9.64 -6.62 -9.67
CA GLN A 111 -8.81 -7.83 -9.62
C GLN A 111 -9.06 -8.74 -10.84
N LYS A 112 -10.33 -8.97 -11.20
CA LYS A 112 -10.71 -9.74 -12.41
C LYS A 112 -10.22 -9.11 -13.69
N MET A 113 -10.06 -7.79 -13.73
CA MET A 113 -9.49 -7.06 -14.87
C MET A 113 -7.96 -7.21 -14.98
N GLY A 114 -7.31 -8.00 -14.14
CA GLY A 114 -5.89 -8.36 -14.24
C GLY A 114 -4.92 -7.33 -13.63
N VAL A 115 -5.38 -6.52 -12.68
CA VAL A 115 -4.48 -5.71 -11.84
C VAL A 115 -3.82 -6.61 -10.80
N ASP A 116 -2.50 -6.58 -10.69
CA ASP A 116 -1.76 -7.49 -9.80
C ASP A 116 -2.02 -7.21 -8.31
N SER A 117 -2.30 -5.97 -7.93
CA SER A 117 -2.57 -5.60 -6.55
C SER A 117 -3.52 -4.40 -6.47
N VAL A 118 -4.62 -4.55 -5.78
CA VAL A 118 -5.61 -3.49 -5.53
C VAL A 118 -5.60 -3.14 -4.05
N VAL A 119 -5.38 -1.86 -3.73
CA VAL A 119 -5.36 -1.35 -2.36
C VAL A 119 -6.52 -0.37 -2.19
N CYS A 120 -7.48 -0.69 -1.33
CA CYS A 120 -8.56 0.22 -0.99
C CYS A 120 -8.16 1.11 0.20
N ALA A 121 -7.91 2.40 -0.08
CA ALA A 121 -7.46 3.34 0.94
C ALA A 121 -8.50 3.50 2.06
N ILE A 122 -9.78 3.61 1.72
CA ILE A 122 -10.85 3.85 2.70
C ILE A 122 -10.96 2.67 3.65
N SER A 123 -11.07 1.45 3.13
CA SER A 123 -11.19 0.27 4.00
C SER A 123 -9.97 0.06 4.90
N THR A 124 -8.76 0.32 4.37
CA THR A 124 -7.55 0.23 5.18
C THR A 124 -7.54 1.23 6.33
N ILE A 125 -7.89 2.49 6.05
CA ILE A 125 -7.95 3.54 7.07
C ILE A 125 -9.08 3.24 8.08
N THR A 126 -10.27 2.85 7.60
CA THR A 126 -11.41 2.52 8.48
C THR A 126 -11.05 1.40 9.44
N ASN A 127 -10.44 0.32 8.94
CA ASN A 127 -10.00 -0.79 9.80
C ASN A 127 -9.00 -0.33 10.87
N ILE A 128 -8.04 0.53 10.51
CA ILE A 128 -7.08 1.08 11.48
C ILE A 128 -7.79 1.94 12.53
N ILE A 129 -8.73 2.80 12.11
CA ILE A 129 -9.49 3.67 13.03
C ILE A 129 -10.35 2.81 13.96
N GLU A 130 -11.07 1.82 13.44
CA GLU A 130 -11.87 0.91 14.24
C GLU A 130 -11.02 0.16 15.27
N GLN A 131 -9.86 -0.35 14.87
CA GLN A 131 -8.93 -0.99 15.79
C GLN A 131 -8.49 -0.06 16.91
N GLN A 132 -8.14 1.18 16.58
CA GLN A 132 -7.70 2.16 17.58
C GLN A 132 -8.85 2.67 18.47
N ALA A 133 -10.08 2.72 17.95
CA ALA A 133 -11.25 3.25 18.68
C ALA A 133 -11.91 2.21 19.61
N ILE A 134 -11.94 0.94 19.20
CA ILE A 134 -12.74 -0.10 19.86
C ILE A 134 -11.88 -0.96 20.80
N VAL A 135 -10.58 -1.05 20.56
CA VAL A 135 -9.73 -2.06 21.22
C VAL A 135 -8.76 -1.42 22.20
N ASP A 136 -9.24 -1.12 23.40
CA ASP A 136 -8.39 -0.64 24.52
C ASP A 136 -7.23 -1.57 24.92
N LYS A 137 -7.27 -2.84 24.49
CA LYS A 137 -6.32 -3.89 24.94
C LYS A 137 -5.51 -4.54 23.80
N ILE A 138 -5.84 -4.29 22.53
CA ILE A 138 -5.10 -4.82 21.38
C ILE A 138 -4.33 -3.66 20.73
N ALA A 139 -3.00 -3.66 20.89
CA ALA A 139 -2.18 -2.56 20.43
C ALA A 139 -2.01 -2.53 18.90
N ASN A 140 -1.89 -3.69 18.27
CA ASN A 140 -1.70 -3.83 16.82
C ASN A 140 -2.34 -5.13 16.32
N VAL A 141 -3.00 -5.06 15.15
CA VAL A 141 -3.46 -6.26 14.41
C VAL A 141 -2.92 -6.20 12.99
N ILE A 142 -2.16 -7.21 12.61
CA ILE A 142 -1.58 -7.34 11.27
C ILE A 142 -2.24 -8.52 10.57
N PRO A 143 -3.08 -8.30 9.56
CA PRO A 143 -3.65 -9.39 8.77
C PRO A 143 -2.57 -9.98 7.85
N ILE A 144 -2.55 -11.31 7.76
CA ILE A 144 -1.67 -12.08 6.87
C ILE A 144 -2.54 -12.96 5.98
N GLY A 145 -2.12 -13.18 4.72
CA GLY A 145 -2.78 -14.09 3.78
C GLY A 145 -4.24 -13.69 3.51
N GLU A 146 -4.45 -12.45 3.08
CA GLU A 146 -5.78 -11.91 2.76
C GLU A 146 -6.76 -11.90 3.95
N GLY A 147 -6.22 -11.76 5.17
CA GLY A 147 -7.02 -11.69 6.40
C GLY A 147 -7.39 -13.05 7.01
N ARG A 148 -6.93 -14.16 6.43
CA ARG A 148 -7.19 -15.51 6.97
C ARG A 148 -6.46 -15.79 8.27
N VAL A 149 -5.35 -15.10 8.52
CA VAL A 149 -4.59 -15.15 9.78
C VAL A 149 -4.34 -13.72 10.24
N GLN A 150 -4.32 -13.49 11.54
CA GLN A 150 -4.03 -12.21 12.14
C GLN A 150 -2.95 -12.35 13.19
N ILE A 151 -1.97 -11.46 13.19
CA ILE A 151 -1.07 -11.29 14.33
C ILE A 151 -1.61 -10.14 15.17
N ALA A 152 -1.93 -10.39 16.43
CA ALA A 152 -2.43 -9.38 17.35
C ALA A 152 -1.46 -9.19 18.52
N GLU A 153 -1.11 -7.93 18.81
CA GLU A 153 -0.39 -7.55 20.01
C GLU A 153 -1.39 -7.18 21.09
N VAL A 154 -1.40 -7.93 22.20
CA VAL A 154 -2.34 -7.74 23.29
C VAL A 154 -1.60 -7.27 24.54
N LEU A 155 -1.96 -6.10 25.05
CA LEU A 155 -1.47 -5.61 26.33
C LEU A 155 -2.13 -6.37 27.50
N ILE A 156 -1.31 -6.94 28.39
CA ILE A 156 -1.77 -7.64 29.58
C ILE A 156 -1.66 -6.67 30.77
N PRO A 157 -2.78 -6.13 31.29
CA PRO A 157 -2.75 -5.28 32.46
C PRO A 157 -2.39 -6.07 33.73
N ALA A 158 -1.87 -5.41 34.75
CA ALA A 158 -1.41 -6.02 36.00
C ALA A 158 -2.45 -6.89 36.74
N GLY A 159 -3.74 -6.65 36.52
CA GLY A 159 -4.83 -7.45 37.13
C GLY A 159 -5.44 -8.50 36.17
N ALA A 160 -4.82 -8.78 35.02
CA ALA A 160 -5.37 -9.76 34.09
C ALA A 160 -5.31 -11.19 34.66
N PRO A 161 -6.31 -12.06 34.37
CA PRO A 161 -6.32 -13.44 34.82
C PRO A 161 -5.14 -14.31 34.34
N SER A 162 -4.38 -13.82 33.38
CA SER A 162 -3.19 -14.45 32.81
C SER A 162 -1.88 -14.09 33.52
N VAL A 163 -1.90 -13.09 34.41
CA VAL A 163 -0.71 -12.68 35.18
C VAL A 163 -0.32 -13.82 36.12
N ASP A 164 0.99 -14.04 36.29
CA ASP A 164 1.62 -15.08 37.10
C ASP A 164 1.28 -16.53 36.71
N LYS A 165 0.58 -16.74 35.59
CA LYS A 165 0.34 -18.07 35.03
C LYS A 165 1.43 -18.46 34.02
N LYS A 166 1.73 -19.74 33.98
CA LYS A 166 2.56 -20.33 32.95
C LYS A 166 1.78 -20.46 31.66
N LEU A 167 2.45 -20.42 30.49
CA LEU A 167 1.79 -20.44 29.19
C LEU A 167 0.83 -21.61 28.99
N TRP A 168 1.16 -22.78 29.50
CA TRP A 168 0.32 -24.00 29.43
C TRP A 168 -0.90 -23.99 30.36
N GLU A 169 -0.98 -23.04 31.28
CA GLU A 169 -2.12 -22.83 32.17
C GLU A 169 -3.14 -21.85 31.60
N LEU A 170 -2.82 -21.25 30.45
CA LEU A 170 -3.70 -20.31 29.76
C LEU A 170 -4.69 -21.07 28.87
N SER A 171 -5.96 -20.80 29.02
CA SER A 171 -7.00 -21.27 28.12
C SER A 171 -7.08 -20.39 26.90
N LEU A 172 -6.36 -20.73 25.84
CA LEU A 172 -6.44 -20.05 24.55
C LEU A 172 -7.55 -20.65 23.68
N HIS A 173 -8.11 -19.83 22.80
CA HIS A 173 -9.00 -20.32 21.75
C HIS A 173 -8.25 -21.34 20.86
N LYS A 174 -8.96 -22.36 20.36
CA LYS A 174 -8.35 -23.45 19.58
C LYS A 174 -7.60 -22.99 18.33
N GLU A 175 -7.97 -21.83 17.77
CA GLU A 175 -7.37 -21.23 16.57
C GLU A 175 -6.33 -20.14 16.91
N ALA A 176 -5.97 -19.98 18.18
CA ALA A 176 -5.01 -18.96 18.61
C ALA A 176 -3.73 -19.61 19.17
N ILE A 177 -2.59 -19.02 18.83
CA ILE A 177 -1.28 -19.38 19.37
C ILE A 177 -0.57 -18.15 19.91
N ILE A 178 0.24 -18.30 20.93
CA ILE A 178 1.13 -17.25 21.42
C ILE A 178 2.44 -17.36 20.63
N GLY A 179 2.73 -16.35 19.81
CA GLY A 179 3.96 -16.28 19.00
C GLY A 179 5.17 -15.80 19.82
N CYS A 180 4.97 -14.77 20.66
CA CYS A 180 6.03 -14.20 21.52
C CYS A 180 5.43 -13.46 22.72
N ILE A 181 6.26 -13.18 23.71
CA ILE A 181 5.95 -12.32 24.86
C ILE A 181 7.00 -11.21 24.92
N LEU A 182 6.53 -9.97 24.85
CA LEU A 182 7.36 -8.79 25.03
C LEU A 182 7.21 -8.30 26.47
N ARG A 183 8.31 -8.12 27.20
CA ARG A 183 8.32 -7.54 28.54
C ARG A 183 8.89 -6.13 28.44
N LYS A 184 8.25 -5.15 29.10
CA LYS A 184 8.91 -3.87 29.34
C LYS A 184 9.94 -4.12 30.47
N GLU A 185 11.18 -3.73 30.15
CA GLU A 185 12.22 -3.58 31.20
C GLU A 185 11.89 -2.41 32.11
#